data_abd5da0d910ea56a4c14bb55b8558690
#
_entry.id   abd5da0d910ea56a4c14bb55b8558690
#
_cell.length_a   1.000
_cell.length_b   1.000
_cell.length_c   1.000
_cell.angle_alpha   90.00
_cell.angle_beta   90.00
_cell.angle_gamma   90.00
#
_symmetry.space_group_name_H-M   'P 1'
#
loop_
_entity.id
_entity.type
_entity.pdbx_description
1 polymer ?
#
loop_
_entity_poly.entity_id
_entity_poly.type
_entity_poly.pdbx_seq_one_letter_code
_entity_poly.pdbx_strand_id
1 'polypeptide(L)'
;MGLVKNIQRTHFIWSITGEFLHFAAISGLICSVDQMLKNAIDTEPEENFPRDLPGSHGLVKIMRAHNPGFSKGHLKEYPEFVKLSSMAAVGFLAGGLQYLTGFFPKRYRIRKLGMSIVIGGALSNVLDRALHGAVTDYLNIRIGGLKKIIVNIGDIAICLGGALYALAALFGKDE
;
A
#
# COMPACT_ATOMS: atom_id res chain seq x y z
N MET A 1 11.25 -7.91 44.34
CA MET A 1 10.05 -8.16 43.51
C MET A 1 9.78 -7.04 42.48
N GLY A 2 10.11 -5.78 42.72
CA GLY A 2 9.91 -4.65 41.76
C GLY A 2 10.84 -4.67 40.53
N LEU A 3 12.11 -5.05 40.69
CA LEU A 3 13.10 -5.02 39.63
C LEU A 3 12.79 -6.03 38.49
N VAL A 4 12.38 -7.24 38.87
CA VAL A 4 12.03 -8.31 37.90
C VAL A 4 10.78 -7.92 37.09
N LYS A 5 9.76 -7.33 37.74
CA LYS A 5 8.57 -6.82 37.04
C LYS A 5 8.91 -5.69 36.06
N ASN A 6 9.84 -4.80 36.40
CA ASN A 6 10.29 -3.74 35.52
C ASN A 6 11.04 -4.29 34.30
N ILE A 7 11.92 -5.27 34.46
CA ILE A 7 12.66 -5.91 33.36
C ILE A 7 11.66 -6.60 32.41
N GLN A 8 10.71 -7.38 32.94
CA GLN A 8 9.70 -8.04 32.12
C GLN A 8 8.83 -7.04 31.34
N ARG A 9 8.43 -5.94 31.98
CA ARG A 9 7.65 -4.87 31.33
C ARG A 9 8.44 -4.18 30.24
N THR A 10 9.72 -3.92 30.48
CA THR A 10 10.61 -3.31 29.47
C THR A 10 10.79 -4.25 28.26
N HIS A 11 11.07 -5.53 28.48
CA HIS A 11 11.19 -6.50 27.39
C HIS A 11 9.89 -6.64 26.59
N PHE A 12 8.72 -6.58 27.24
CA PHE A 12 7.42 -6.64 26.59
C PHE A 12 7.21 -5.41 25.69
N ILE A 13 7.49 -4.20 26.18
CA ILE A 13 7.37 -2.95 25.42
C ILE A 13 8.31 -3.00 24.18
N TRP A 14 9.57 -3.38 24.36
CA TRP A 14 10.52 -3.48 23.25
C TRP A 14 10.09 -4.51 22.19
N SER A 15 9.51 -5.62 22.60
CA SER A 15 9.00 -6.64 21.67
C SER A 15 7.85 -6.12 20.83
N ILE A 16 6.88 -5.42 21.42
CA ILE A 16 5.73 -4.83 20.71
C ILE A 16 6.19 -3.73 19.75
N THR A 17 7.05 -2.83 20.23
CA THR A 17 7.57 -1.72 19.42
C THR A 17 8.39 -2.25 18.24
N GLY A 18 9.24 -3.27 18.47
CA GLY A 18 10.04 -3.90 17.42
C GLY A 18 9.18 -4.57 16.36
N GLU A 19 8.11 -5.27 16.74
CA GLU A 19 7.21 -5.91 15.79
C GLU A 19 6.43 -4.88 14.96
N PHE A 20 5.92 -3.83 15.60
CA PHE A 20 5.24 -2.74 14.87
C PHE A 20 6.18 -2.06 13.88
N LEU A 21 7.41 -1.71 14.29
CA LEU A 21 8.39 -1.09 13.43
C LEU A 21 8.77 -1.97 12.23
N HIS A 22 8.85 -3.28 12.43
CA HIS A 22 9.10 -4.22 11.34
C HIS A 22 8.01 -4.15 10.26
N PHE A 23 6.75 -4.19 10.64
CA PHE A 23 5.63 -4.10 9.71
C PHE A 23 5.47 -2.70 9.11
N ALA A 24 5.73 -1.65 9.89
CA ALA A 24 5.75 -0.28 9.39
C ALA A 24 6.88 -0.04 8.37
N ALA A 25 8.04 -0.69 8.55
CA ALA A 25 9.13 -0.63 7.59
C ALA A 25 8.77 -1.28 6.25
N ILE A 26 8.00 -2.37 6.26
CA ILE A 26 7.47 -2.99 5.03
C ILE A 26 6.55 -2.00 4.30
N SER A 27 5.64 -1.35 5.02
CA SER A 27 4.76 -0.32 4.44
C SER A 27 5.56 0.84 3.86
N GLY A 28 6.57 1.32 4.60
CA GLY A 28 7.45 2.40 4.15
C GLY A 28 8.24 2.03 2.89
N LEU A 29 8.77 0.81 2.82
CA LEU A 29 9.50 0.33 1.65
C LEU A 29 8.62 0.29 0.39
N ILE A 30 7.41 -0.29 0.49
CA ILE A 30 6.47 -0.36 -0.64
C ILE A 30 6.08 1.04 -1.09
N CYS A 31 5.74 1.92 -0.15
CA CYS A 31 5.41 3.32 -0.45
C CYS A 31 6.58 4.02 -1.16
N SER A 32 7.81 3.86 -0.65
CA SER A 32 9.00 4.49 -1.24
C SER A 32 9.28 4.00 -2.65
N VAL A 33 9.19 2.69 -2.89
CA VAL A 33 9.41 2.12 -4.23
C VAL A 33 8.38 2.64 -5.22
N ASP A 34 7.08 2.66 -4.86
CA ASP A 34 6.04 3.17 -5.76
C ASP A 34 6.21 4.68 -6.02
N GLN A 35 6.53 5.48 -4.99
CA GLN A 35 6.80 6.91 -5.15
C GLN A 35 8.03 7.20 -6.02
N MET A 36 9.09 6.41 -5.91
CA MET A 36 10.26 6.52 -6.79
C MET A 36 9.89 6.27 -8.27
N LEU A 37 9.08 5.24 -8.53
CA LEU A 37 8.62 4.93 -9.89
C LEU A 37 7.68 6.01 -10.43
N LYS A 38 6.74 6.51 -9.63
CA LYS A 38 5.84 7.61 -10.00
C LYS A 38 6.64 8.87 -10.35
N ASN A 39 7.60 9.24 -9.51
CA ASN A 39 8.47 10.39 -9.78
C ASN A 39 9.27 10.21 -11.06
N ALA A 40 9.81 9.02 -11.33
CA ALA A 40 10.51 8.73 -12.58
C ALA A 40 9.60 8.89 -13.81
N ILE A 41 8.35 8.42 -13.72
CA ILE A 41 7.34 8.58 -14.78
C ILE A 41 6.96 10.05 -14.97
N ASP A 42 6.75 10.80 -13.90
CA ASP A 42 6.30 12.19 -13.97
C ASP A 42 7.38 13.15 -14.47
N THR A 43 8.65 12.82 -14.25
CA THR A 43 9.80 13.60 -14.72
C THR A 43 10.26 13.28 -16.14
N GLU A 44 9.78 12.16 -16.72
CA GLU A 44 10.16 11.76 -18.08
C GLU A 44 9.39 12.57 -19.14
N PRO A 45 9.98 12.90 -20.32
CA PRO A 45 9.30 13.61 -21.40
C PRO A 45 8.02 12.87 -21.86
N GLU A 46 6.97 13.64 -22.19
CA GLU A 46 5.65 13.07 -22.58
C GLU A 46 5.71 12.25 -23.85
N GLU A 47 6.57 12.61 -24.77
CA GLU A 47 6.81 11.92 -26.04
C GLU A 47 7.27 10.46 -25.89
N ASN A 48 7.77 10.09 -24.71
CA ASN A 48 8.19 8.72 -24.40
C ASN A 48 7.01 7.80 -24.05
N PHE A 49 5.79 8.30 -24.00
CA PHE A 49 4.60 7.54 -23.65
C PHE A 49 3.55 7.53 -24.79
N PRO A 50 2.82 6.42 -24.98
CA PRO A 50 2.99 5.13 -24.32
C PRO A 50 4.11 4.29 -24.93
N ARG A 51 4.80 3.47 -24.14
CA ARG A 51 5.81 2.52 -24.63
C ARG A 51 5.59 1.12 -24.04
N ASP A 52 6.10 0.11 -24.73
CA ASP A 52 6.05 -1.26 -24.21
C ASP A 52 7.09 -1.43 -23.07
N LEU A 53 6.71 -2.14 -22.02
CA LEU A 53 7.65 -2.54 -20.97
C LEU A 53 8.61 -3.58 -21.56
N PRO A 54 9.93 -3.36 -21.55
CA PRO A 54 10.90 -4.32 -22.07
C PRO A 54 10.70 -5.73 -21.48
N GLY A 55 10.74 -6.74 -22.35
CA GLY A 55 10.51 -8.13 -21.96
C GLY A 55 9.05 -8.54 -21.73
N SER A 56 8.09 -7.62 -21.81
CA SER A 56 6.67 -7.95 -21.61
C SER A 56 5.98 -8.51 -22.85
N HIS A 57 6.65 -8.53 -24.01
CA HIS A 57 6.08 -8.95 -25.29
C HIS A 57 4.75 -8.25 -25.64
N GLY A 58 4.62 -6.95 -25.26
CA GLY A 58 3.43 -6.14 -25.49
C GLY A 58 2.28 -6.40 -24.52
N LEU A 59 2.47 -7.24 -23.49
CA LEU A 59 1.48 -7.51 -22.46
C LEU A 59 1.34 -6.38 -21.45
N VAL A 60 2.38 -5.55 -21.28
CA VAL A 60 2.37 -4.40 -20.37
C VAL A 60 2.89 -3.18 -21.12
N LYS A 61 2.14 -2.09 -21.06
CA LYS A 61 2.60 -0.77 -21.51
C LYS A 61 2.85 0.15 -20.34
N ILE A 62 3.92 0.94 -20.45
CA ILE A 62 4.17 2.07 -19.57
C ILE A 62 3.43 3.27 -20.17
N MET A 63 2.62 3.91 -19.34
CA MET A 63 1.82 5.08 -19.66
C MET A 63 2.05 6.15 -18.60
N ARG A 64 1.58 7.37 -18.84
CA ARG A 64 1.46 8.38 -17.79
C ARG A 64 0.03 8.86 -17.75
N ALA A 65 -0.64 8.62 -16.62
CA ALA A 65 -2.01 9.06 -16.40
C ALA A 65 -2.17 9.57 -14.97
N HIS A 66 -2.90 10.68 -14.81
CA HIS A 66 -3.20 11.25 -13.50
C HIS A 66 -4.68 11.03 -13.16
N ASN A 67 -4.94 10.37 -12.04
CA ASN A 67 -6.25 9.95 -11.60
C ASN A 67 -6.68 10.71 -10.32
N PRO A 68 -7.56 11.72 -10.42
CA PRO A 68 -8.04 12.46 -9.26
C PRO A 68 -9.10 11.69 -8.44
N GLY A 69 -9.66 10.62 -9.01
CA GLY A 69 -10.68 9.78 -8.38
C GLY A 69 -10.13 8.54 -7.69
N PHE A 70 -11.03 7.63 -7.34
CA PHE A 70 -10.69 6.24 -7.02
C PHE A 70 -10.42 5.44 -8.30
N SER A 71 -10.26 4.12 -8.16
CA SER A 71 -10.06 3.21 -9.29
C SER A 71 -10.97 3.57 -10.48
N LYS A 72 -10.41 3.64 -11.69
CA LYS A 72 -11.10 4.03 -12.93
C LYS A 72 -11.72 5.44 -12.91
N GLY A 73 -11.23 6.35 -12.07
CA GLY A 73 -11.73 7.71 -11.99
C GLY A 73 -13.09 7.85 -11.30
N HIS A 74 -13.54 6.87 -10.52
CA HIS A 74 -14.75 7.01 -9.72
C HIS A 74 -14.62 8.18 -8.75
N LEU A 75 -15.68 9.00 -8.63
CA LEU A 75 -15.73 10.21 -7.79
C LEU A 75 -14.66 11.27 -8.13
N LYS A 76 -14.16 11.29 -9.37
CA LYS A 76 -13.18 12.30 -9.81
C LYS A 76 -13.66 13.74 -9.68
N GLU A 77 -14.98 13.95 -9.61
CA GLU A 77 -15.63 15.25 -9.41
C GLU A 77 -15.55 15.74 -7.96
N TYR A 78 -15.15 14.84 -7.03
CA TYR A 78 -15.03 15.10 -5.60
C TYR A 78 -13.62 14.76 -5.09
N PRO A 79 -12.54 15.39 -5.61
CA PRO A 79 -11.16 14.98 -5.30
C PRO A 79 -10.82 15.14 -3.80
N GLU A 80 -11.35 16.17 -3.13
CA GLU A 80 -11.16 16.37 -1.69
C GLU A 80 -11.79 15.24 -0.87
N PHE A 81 -12.99 14.78 -1.24
CA PHE A 81 -13.63 13.65 -0.58
C PHE A 81 -12.81 12.36 -0.79
N VAL A 82 -12.30 12.14 -2.01
CA VAL A 82 -11.44 10.98 -2.33
C VAL A 82 -10.16 11.03 -1.50
N LYS A 83 -9.53 12.19 -1.38
CA LYS A 83 -8.32 12.41 -0.57
C LYS A 83 -8.58 12.12 0.90
N LEU A 84 -9.57 12.77 1.50
CA LEU A 84 -9.86 12.64 2.93
C LEU A 84 -10.29 11.23 3.32
N SER A 85 -11.13 10.57 2.50
CA SER A 85 -11.55 9.19 2.75
C SER A 85 -10.39 8.20 2.60
N SER A 86 -9.48 8.42 1.65
CA SER A 86 -8.26 7.61 1.52
C SER A 86 -7.33 7.77 2.74
N MET A 87 -7.15 9.01 3.23
CA MET A 87 -6.38 9.27 4.46
C MET A 87 -7.00 8.60 5.68
N ALA A 88 -8.34 8.71 5.83
CA ALA A 88 -9.06 8.05 6.93
C ALA A 88 -8.92 6.52 6.86
N ALA A 89 -9.00 5.93 5.68
CA ALA A 89 -8.81 4.49 5.49
C ALA A 89 -7.39 4.04 5.88
N VAL A 90 -6.35 4.76 5.46
CA VAL A 90 -4.96 4.48 5.87
C VAL A 90 -4.78 4.62 7.38
N GLY A 91 -5.34 5.65 7.98
CA GLY A 91 -5.32 5.85 9.44
C GLY A 91 -5.99 4.70 10.20
N PHE A 92 -7.15 4.24 9.73
CA PHE A 92 -7.87 3.10 10.29
C PHE A 92 -7.05 1.80 10.18
N LEU A 93 -6.45 1.53 9.03
CA LEU A 93 -5.61 0.34 8.83
C LEU A 93 -4.33 0.40 9.69
N ALA A 94 -3.70 1.56 9.80
CA ALA A 94 -2.52 1.74 10.66
C ALA A 94 -2.86 1.53 12.15
N GLY A 95 -4.00 2.04 12.61
CA GLY A 95 -4.54 1.79 13.95
C GLY A 95 -4.83 0.31 14.19
N GLY A 96 -5.40 -0.38 13.20
CA GLY A 96 -5.63 -1.83 13.23
C GLY A 96 -4.33 -2.64 13.32
N LEU A 97 -3.31 -2.26 12.55
CA LEU A 97 -1.99 -2.88 12.61
C LEU A 97 -1.33 -2.67 13.98
N GLN A 98 -1.41 -1.46 14.52
CA GLN A 98 -0.91 -1.15 15.86
C GLN A 98 -1.63 -1.95 16.95
N TYR A 99 -2.96 -2.09 16.83
CA TYR A 99 -3.75 -2.94 17.72
C TYR A 99 -3.30 -4.41 17.66
N LEU A 100 -3.17 -4.97 16.44
CA LEU A 100 -2.75 -6.36 16.28
C LEU A 100 -1.32 -6.61 16.80
N THR A 101 -0.39 -5.68 16.57
CA THR A 101 0.99 -5.82 17.08
C THR A 101 1.07 -5.62 18.60
N GLY A 102 0.25 -4.72 19.15
CA GLY A 102 0.22 -4.42 20.57
C GLY A 102 -0.43 -5.51 21.44
N PHE A 103 -1.58 -6.02 21.00
CA PHE A 103 -2.35 -6.98 21.81
C PHE A 103 -2.11 -8.44 21.45
N PHE A 104 -1.64 -8.72 20.23
CA PHE A 104 -1.40 -10.07 19.73
C PHE A 104 0.02 -10.22 19.14
N PRO A 105 1.08 -9.92 19.88
CA PRO A 105 2.44 -10.06 19.39
C PRO A 105 2.70 -11.52 19.00
N LYS A 106 3.45 -11.71 17.91
CA LYS A 106 3.79 -13.02 17.32
C LYS A 106 2.61 -13.83 16.77
N ARG A 107 1.36 -13.39 16.97
CA ARG A 107 0.17 -14.00 16.35
C ARG A 107 -0.24 -13.21 15.10
N TYR A 108 -1.04 -13.83 14.26
CA TYR A 108 -1.60 -13.20 13.04
C TYR A 108 -0.55 -12.59 12.09
N ARG A 109 0.65 -13.18 12.03
CA ARG A 109 1.77 -12.59 11.26
C ARG A 109 1.44 -12.38 9.79
N ILE A 110 0.73 -13.33 9.15
CA ILE A 110 0.32 -13.22 7.75
C ILE A 110 -0.72 -12.11 7.57
N ARG A 111 -1.67 -11.96 8.50
CA ARG A 111 -2.65 -10.86 8.48
C ARG A 111 -1.96 -9.50 8.63
N LYS A 112 -1.02 -9.38 9.57
CA LYS A 112 -0.20 -8.15 9.76
C LYS A 112 0.62 -7.84 8.52
N LEU A 113 1.22 -8.85 7.88
CA LEU A 113 1.95 -8.68 6.63
C LEU A 113 1.04 -8.18 5.51
N GLY A 114 -0.11 -8.84 5.29
CA GLY A 114 -1.10 -8.39 4.31
C GLY A 114 -1.54 -6.95 4.55
N MET A 115 -1.85 -6.60 5.80
CA MET A 115 -2.22 -5.24 6.20
C MET A 115 -1.10 -4.22 5.94
N SER A 116 0.16 -4.58 6.22
CA SER A 116 1.32 -3.72 5.96
C SER A 116 1.53 -3.44 4.48
N ILE A 117 1.31 -4.46 3.64
CA ILE A 117 1.40 -4.33 2.18
C ILE A 117 0.30 -3.38 1.68
N VAL A 118 -0.94 -3.53 2.18
CA VAL A 118 -2.06 -2.62 1.84
C VAL A 118 -1.75 -1.20 2.27
N ILE A 119 -1.28 -1.00 3.51
CA ILE A 119 -0.94 0.32 4.04
C ILE A 119 0.14 0.98 3.17
N GLY A 120 1.17 0.25 2.77
CA GLY A 120 2.25 0.78 1.93
C GLY A 120 1.75 1.30 0.58
N GLY A 121 0.97 0.51 -0.14
CA GLY A 121 0.37 0.93 -1.41
C GLY A 121 -0.64 2.06 -1.27
N ALA A 122 -1.51 2.00 -0.27
CA ALA A 122 -2.49 3.03 -0.01
C ALA A 122 -1.84 4.36 0.43
N LEU A 123 -0.77 4.30 1.24
CA LEU A 123 -0.02 5.49 1.67
C LEU A 123 0.62 6.20 0.48
N SER A 124 1.21 5.46 -0.48
CA SER A 124 1.74 6.04 -1.71
C SER A 124 0.66 6.81 -2.48
N ASN A 125 -0.53 6.21 -2.65
CA ASN A 125 -1.63 6.87 -3.34
C ASN A 125 -2.22 8.06 -2.56
N VAL A 126 -2.15 8.05 -1.23
CA VAL A 126 -2.54 9.19 -0.38
C VAL A 126 -1.54 10.33 -0.52
N LEU A 127 -0.24 10.03 -0.57
CA LEU A 127 0.80 11.05 -0.77
C LEU A 127 0.62 11.79 -2.09
N ASP A 128 0.37 11.06 -3.19
CA ASP A 128 0.09 11.70 -4.48
C ASP A 128 -1.10 12.64 -4.41
N ARG A 129 -2.22 12.20 -3.82
CA ARG A 129 -3.41 13.04 -3.67
C ARG A 129 -3.16 14.25 -2.79
N ALA A 130 -2.34 14.11 -1.75
CA ALA A 130 -2.04 15.20 -0.83
C ALA A 130 -1.11 16.25 -1.46
N LEU A 131 -0.13 15.80 -2.25
CA LEU A 131 0.92 16.66 -2.82
C LEU A 131 0.57 17.17 -4.23
N HIS A 132 -0.07 16.34 -5.05
CA HIS A 132 -0.29 16.60 -6.47
C HIS A 132 -1.78 16.65 -6.86
N GLY A 133 -2.70 16.32 -5.95
CA GLY A 133 -4.15 16.32 -6.20
C GLY A 133 -4.66 15.10 -6.96
N ALA A 134 -3.80 14.28 -7.53
CA ALA A 134 -4.14 13.10 -8.33
C ALA A 134 -3.08 12.01 -8.16
N VAL A 135 -3.47 10.76 -8.36
CA VAL A 135 -2.55 9.61 -8.33
C VAL A 135 -1.93 9.41 -9.70
N THR A 136 -0.63 9.19 -9.76
CA THR A 136 0.08 8.81 -10.99
C THR A 136 -0.05 7.30 -11.22
N ASP A 137 -0.77 6.92 -12.28
CA ASP A 137 -0.96 5.56 -12.76
C ASP A 137 -0.11 5.33 -14.01
N TYR A 138 0.65 4.21 -14.07
CA TYR A 138 1.65 4.05 -15.12
C TYR A 138 1.75 2.67 -15.75
N LEU A 139 1.09 1.64 -15.24
CA LEU A 139 1.09 0.28 -15.78
C LEU A 139 -0.24 -0.06 -16.43
N ASN A 140 -0.28 -0.21 -17.74
CA ASN A 140 -1.43 -0.72 -18.48
C ASN A 140 -1.24 -2.21 -18.80
N ILE A 141 -1.97 -3.07 -18.11
CA ILE A 141 -1.93 -4.53 -18.27
C ILE A 141 -2.90 -4.92 -19.39
N ARG A 142 -2.38 -5.39 -20.53
CA ARG A 142 -3.14 -5.64 -21.75
C ARG A 142 -3.72 -7.06 -21.84
N ILE A 143 -4.21 -7.60 -20.71
CA ILE A 143 -4.78 -8.95 -20.62
C ILE A 143 -6.29 -8.83 -20.39
N GLY A 144 -7.09 -9.44 -21.25
CA GLY A 144 -8.55 -9.53 -21.08
C GLY A 144 -9.22 -8.18 -20.81
N GLY A 145 -10.05 -8.12 -19.78
CA GLY A 145 -10.78 -6.93 -19.35
C GLY A 145 -9.91 -5.83 -18.71
N LEU A 146 -8.63 -6.11 -18.41
CA LEU A 146 -7.70 -5.15 -17.79
C LEU A 146 -7.12 -4.15 -18.79
N LYS A 147 -7.29 -4.36 -20.10
CA LYS A 147 -6.75 -3.49 -21.17
C LYS A 147 -7.11 -2.00 -21.03
N LYS A 148 -8.21 -1.70 -20.37
CA LYS A 148 -8.70 -0.32 -20.16
C LYS A 148 -8.31 0.26 -18.80
N ILE A 149 -7.54 -0.48 -17.99
CA ILE A 149 -7.18 -0.08 -16.64
C ILE A 149 -5.69 0.24 -16.62
N ILE A 150 -5.35 1.39 -16.09
CA ILE A 150 -3.99 1.78 -15.78
C ILE A 150 -3.89 1.74 -14.27
N VAL A 151 -2.83 1.14 -13.74
CA VAL A 151 -2.57 0.98 -12.30
C VAL A 151 -1.13 1.39 -11.99
N ASN A 152 -0.81 1.47 -10.72
CA ASN A 152 0.55 1.63 -10.19
C ASN A 152 0.94 0.43 -9.31
N ILE A 153 2.16 0.36 -8.83
CA ILE A 153 2.60 -0.70 -7.91
C ILE A 153 1.86 -0.63 -6.58
N GLY A 154 1.50 0.57 -6.12
CA GLY A 154 0.66 0.75 -4.93
C GLY A 154 -0.69 0.04 -5.05
N ASP A 155 -1.36 0.13 -6.20
CA ASP A 155 -2.63 -0.56 -6.44
C ASP A 155 -2.46 -2.08 -6.45
N ILE A 156 -1.37 -2.57 -7.05
CA ILE A 156 -1.02 -4.00 -7.04
C ILE A 156 -0.78 -4.47 -5.60
N ALA A 157 -0.04 -3.68 -4.81
CA ALA A 157 0.21 -3.97 -3.41
C ALA A 157 -1.09 -4.00 -2.58
N ILE A 158 -2.01 -3.04 -2.78
CA ILE A 158 -3.33 -3.04 -2.13
C ILE A 158 -4.10 -4.32 -2.46
N CYS A 159 -4.13 -4.72 -3.73
CA CYS A 159 -4.84 -5.92 -4.17
C CYS A 159 -4.23 -7.19 -3.58
N LEU A 160 -2.91 -7.38 -3.69
CA LEU A 160 -2.21 -8.57 -3.20
C LEU A 160 -2.20 -8.64 -1.68
N GLY A 161 -1.96 -7.53 -0.98
CA GLY A 161 -1.99 -7.45 0.48
C GLY A 161 -3.38 -7.73 1.03
N GLY A 162 -4.42 -7.19 0.38
CA GLY A 162 -5.82 -7.45 0.73
C GLY A 162 -6.21 -8.92 0.53
N ALA A 163 -5.81 -9.53 -0.58
CA ALA A 163 -6.01 -10.94 -0.83
C ALA A 163 -5.29 -11.82 0.21
N LEU A 164 -4.03 -11.48 0.53
CA LEU A 164 -3.25 -12.19 1.56
C LEU A 164 -3.92 -12.11 2.93
N TYR A 165 -4.37 -10.91 3.32
CA TYR A 165 -5.10 -10.70 4.57
C TYR A 165 -6.38 -11.53 4.61
N ALA A 166 -7.19 -11.47 3.53
CA ALA A 166 -8.46 -12.19 3.45
C ALA A 166 -8.28 -13.71 3.52
N LEU A 167 -7.31 -14.25 2.77
CA LEU A 167 -6.99 -15.69 2.82
C LEU A 167 -6.51 -16.11 4.21
N ALA A 168 -5.65 -15.33 4.85
CA ALA A 168 -5.21 -15.60 6.21
C ALA A 168 -6.34 -15.46 7.24
N ALA A 169 -7.32 -14.59 7.00
CA ALA A 169 -8.49 -14.46 7.87
C ALA A 169 -9.47 -15.64 7.73
N LEU A 170 -9.61 -16.18 6.52
CA LEU A 170 -10.55 -17.26 6.23
C LEU A 170 -9.97 -18.65 6.54
N PHE A 171 -8.68 -18.86 6.27
CA PHE A 171 -8.07 -20.19 6.30
C PHE A 171 -6.88 -20.29 7.25
N GLY A 172 -6.36 -19.17 7.74
CA GLY A 172 -5.22 -19.15 8.66
C GLY A 172 -5.60 -19.73 10.00
N LYS A 173 -4.82 -20.72 10.47
CA LYS A 173 -4.87 -21.11 11.87
C LYS A 173 -4.29 -19.97 12.69
N ASP A 174 -4.98 -19.58 13.75
CA ASP A 174 -4.53 -18.53 14.68
C ASP A 174 -3.43 -19.13 15.59
N GLU A 175 -2.21 -19.31 15.05
CA GLU A 175 -1.01 -19.71 15.79
C GLU A 175 -0.30 -18.50 16.40
#